data_0dea9644810576f8b0408fb98310c8ca
#
_entry.id   0dea9644810576f8b0408fb98310c8ca
#
_cell.length_a   1.000
_cell.length_b   1.000
_cell.length_c   1.000
_cell.angle_alpha   90.00
_cell.angle_beta   90.00
_cell.angle_gamma   90.00
#
_symmetry.space_group_name_H-M   'P 1'
#
loop_
_entity.id
_entity.type
_entity.pdbx_description
1 polymer ?
#
loop_
_entity_poly.entity_id
_entity_poly.type
_entity_poly.pdbx_seq_one_letter_code
_entity_poly.pdbx_strand_id
1 'polypeptide(L)'
;MVLVRAITAALCSSYQPPEVDSEETLEERAWAELQKRRPSLGAAMYERVSKARRGQGRYRDDLMRLFGGQCAVSGLGLSAALRASHSLAWGRCETDEQRIDENNGLLLSANLDALYDRYLILYTPSGAALLSESLSAQDLNKLGFIGGLRVTPTAAQAEYLEMHRREFVRMEELRKQKRAGVNAVFDVGNPVTEELPLKR
;
A
#
# COMPACT_ATOMS: atom_id res chain seq x y z
N MET A 1 8.87 -28.27 -21.29
CA MET A 1 9.06 -27.91 -19.88
C MET A 1 10.43 -28.30 -19.32
N VAL A 2 11.08 -29.36 -19.72
CA VAL A 2 12.38 -29.81 -19.20
C VAL A 2 13.53 -28.88 -19.64
N LEU A 3 13.52 -28.38 -20.87
CA LEU A 3 14.58 -27.50 -21.41
C LEU A 3 14.68 -26.14 -20.72
N VAL A 4 13.54 -25.52 -20.38
CA VAL A 4 13.49 -24.23 -19.70
C VAL A 4 14.06 -24.35 -18.27
N ARG A 5 13.79 -25.44 -17.57
CA ARG A 5 14.35 -25.70 -16.24
C ARG A 5 15.88 -25.92 -16.26
N ALA A 6 16.40 -26.57 -17.29
CA ALA A 6 17.84 -26.79 -17.43
C ALA A 6 18.59 -25.49 -17.74
N ILE A 7 18.06 -24.62 -18.58
CA ILE A 7 18.63 -23.29 -18.89
C ILE A 7 18.59 -22.39 -17.65
N THR A 8 17.48 -22.38 -16.90
CA THR A 8 17.36 -21.59 -15.66
C THR A 8 18.36 -22.07 -14.60
N ALA A 9 18.54 -23.39 -14.46
CA ALA A 9 19.53 -23.94 -13.51
C ALA A 9 20.98 -23.61 -13.90
N ALA A 10 21.31 -23.65 -15.19
CA ALA A 10 22.66 -23.31 -15.68
C ALA A 10 22.96 -21.79 -15.53
N LEU A 11 22.00 -20.92 -15.76
CA LEU A 11 22.13 -19.47 -15.57
C LEU A 11 22.18 -19.09 -14.09
N CYS A 12 21.46 -19.80 -13.21
CA CYS A 12 21.53 -19.56 -11.78
C CYS A 12 22.83 -20.08 -11.13
N SER A 13 23.48 -21.09 -11.69
CA SER A 13 24.71 -21.68 -11.14
C SER A 13 25.93 -20.77 -11.28
N SER A 14 25.94 -19.83 -12.22
CA SER A 14 27.02 -18.86 -12.43
C SER A 14 26.69 -17.44 -11.97
N TYR A 15 25.43 -17.19 -11.58
CA TYR A 15 25.03 -15.89 -11.03
C TYR A 15 25.32 -15.84 -9.53
N GLN A 16 26.38 -15.17 -9.17
CA GLN A 16 26.55 -14.66 -7.82
C GLN A 16 25.90 -13.28 -7.79
N PRO A 17 24.75 -13.14 -7.09
CA PRO A 17 24.19 -11.81 -6.90
C PRO A 17 25.25 -10.93 -6.26
N PRO A 18 25.38 -9.66 -6.67
CA PRO A 18 26.25 -8.73 -5.94
C PRO A 18 25.84 -8.78 -4.47
N GLU A 19 26.84 -8.73 -3.58
CA GLU A 19 26.58 -8.58 -2.15
C GLU A 19 25.67 -7.36 -1.97
N VAL A 20 24.38 -7.61 -1.76
CA VAL A 20 23.42 -6.56 -1.51
C VAL A 20 23.67 -6.15 -0.08
N ASP A 21 24.28 -4.98 0.12
CA ASP A 21 24.33 -4.34 1.42
C ASP A 21 22.96 -4.47 2.09
N SER A 22 22.93 -4.80 3.37
CA SER A 22 21.67 -4.84 4.11
C SER A 22 20.97 -3.48 3.97
N GLU A 23 19.64 -3.45 4.01
CA GLU A 23 18.87 -2.19 3.97
C GLU A 23 19.42 -1.19 5.00
N GLU A 24 19.84 -1.68 6.17
CA GLU A 24 20.46 -0.92 7.25
C GLU A 24 21.78 -0.26 6.83
N THR A 25 22.65 -0.96 6.10
CA THR A 25 23.93 -0.43 5.60
C THR A 25 23.76 0.64 4.53
N LEU A 26 22.80 0.45 3.61
CA LEU A 26 22.48 1.45 2.58
C LEU A 26 21.88 2.72 3.21
N GLU A 27 21.08 2.56 4.25
CA GLU A 27 20.47 3.67 4.97
C GLU A 27 21.47 4.47 5.78
N GLU A 28 22.42 3.79 6.46
CA GLU A 28 23.50 4.45 7.19
C GLU A 28 24.38 5.28 6.26
N ARG A 29 24.70 4.76 5.07
CA ARG A 29 25.46 5.50 4.04
C ARG A 29 24.68 6.68 3.50
N ALA A 30 23.39 6.49 3.19
CA ALA A 30 22.51 7.58 2.70
C ALA A 30 22.37 8.66 3.77
N TRP A 31 22.29 8.30 5.05
CA TRP A 31 22.23 9.24 6.15
C TRP A 31 23.56 10.01 6.32
N ALA A 32 24.68 9.31 6.29
CA ALA A 32 26.00 9.93 6.38
C ALA A 32 26.22 10.97 5.27
N GLU A 33 25.75 10.65 4.05
CA GLU A 33 25.81 11.58 2.91
C GLU A 33 24.85 12.78 3.09
N LEU A 34 23.66 12.56 3.64
CA LEU A 34 22.71 13.62 3.97
C LEU A 34 23.26 14.58 5.03
N GLN A 35 23.92 14.06 6.07
CA GLN A 35 24.59 14.87 7.09
C GLN A 35 25.73 15.75 6.53
N LYS A 36 26.49 15.23 5.58
CA LYS A 36 27.51 16.03 4.88
C LYS A 36 26.90 17.20 4.13
N ARG A 37 25.75 16.97 3.50
CA ARG A 37 25.05 18.01 2.70
C ARG A 37 24.23 18.98 3.55
N ARG A 38 23.77 18.57 4.73
CA ARG A 38 22.95 19.37 5.66
C ARG A 38 23.38 19.16 7.11
N PRO A 39 24.47 19.77 7.54
CA PRO A 39 24.99 19.62 8.92
C PRO A 39 24.04 20.12 10.01
N SER A 40 23.04 20.96 9.64
CA SER A 40 22.02 21.48 10.55
C SER A 40 20.91 20.49 10.92
N LEU A 41 20.85 19.32 10.28
CA LEU A 41 19.97 18.22 10.70
C LEU A 41 20.57 17.56 11.94
N GLY A 42 20.20 18.10 13.12
CA GLY A 42 20.77 17.72 14.41
C GLY A 42 20.54 16.27 14.81
N ALA A 43 21.33 15.80 15.80
CA ALA A 43 21.27 14.47 16.40
C ALA A 43 19.85 14.02 16.80
N ALA A 44 19.02 14.95 17.28
CA ALA A 44 17.64 14.69 17.66
C ALA A 44 16.73 14.24 16.49
N MET A 45 16.98 14.75 15.28
CA MET A 45 16.25 14.33 14.08
C MET A 45 16.68 12.92 13.66
N TYR A 46 17.98 12.62 13.72
CA TYR A 46 18.52 11.28 13.46
C TYR A 46 17.92 10.24 14.41
N GLU A 47 17.94 10.53 15.71
CA GLU A 47 17.40 9.60 16.70
C GLU A 47 15.91 9.33 16.48
N ARG A 48 15.14 10.35 16.13
CA ARG A 48 13.70 10.23 15.82
C ARG A 48 13.47 9.34 14.58
N VAL A 49 14.20 9.57 13.50
CA VAL A 49 14.10 8.78 12.25
C VAL A 49 14.53 7.33 12.49
N SER A 50 15.65 7.12 13.19
CA SER A 50 16.16 5.78 13.52
C SER A 50 15.20 5.01 14.44
N LYS A 51 14.59 5.68 15.41
CA LYS A 51 13.55 5.07 16.27
C LYS A 51 12.32 4.67 15.48
N ALA A 52 11.84 5.53 14.58
CA ALA A 52 10.69 5.25 13.72
C ALA A 52 10.96 4.02 12.82
N ARG A 53 12.15 3.93 12.21
CA ARG A 53 12.54 2.80 11.36
C ARG A 53 12.66 1.48 12.11
N ARG A 54 13.30 1.47 13.27
CA ARG A 54 13.36 0.27 14.13
C ARG A 54 11.96 -0.20 14.51
N GLY A 55 11.04 0.73 14.79
CA GLY A 55 9.63 0.42 15.03
C GLY A 55 8.96 -0.24 13.82
N GLN A 56 9.20 0.27 12.60
CA GLN A 56 8.66 -0.32 11.37
C GLN A 56 9.22 -1.71 11.08
N GLY A 57 10.53 -1.93 11.28
CA GLY A 57 11.15 -3.25 11.12
C GLY A 57 10.53 -4.27 12.06
N ARG A 58 10.44 -3.95 13.35
CA ARG A 58 9.81 -4.80 14.36
C ARG A 58 8.33 -5.08 14.05
N TYR A 59 7.57 -4.06 13.70
CA TYR A 59 6.17 -4.18 13.30
C TYR A 59 6.00 -5.13 12.10
N ARG A 60 6.88 -5.05 11.10
CA ARG A 60 6.92 -5.98 9.98
C ARG A 60 7.16 -7.41 10.43
N ASP A 61 8.13 -7.64 11.32
CA ASP A 61 8.46 -8.97 11.82
C ASP A 61 7.30 -9.57 12.62
N ASP A 62 6.59 -8.74 13.38
CA ASP A 62 5.40 -9.14 14.14
C ASP A 62 4.27 -9.56 13.18
N LEU A 63 3.99 -8.80 12.12
CA LEU A 63 3.02 -9.18 11.09
C LEU A 63 3.46 -10.42 10.30
N MET A 64 4.73 -10.55 9.96
CA MET A 64 5.25 -11.76 9.31
C MET A 64 4.98 -13.00 10.16
N ARG A 65 5.14 -12.90 11.47
CA ARG A 65 4.86 -13.97 12.43
C ARG A 65 3.36 -14.24 12.54
N LEU A 66 2.55 -13.19 12.72
CA LEU A 66 1.11 -13.28 12.87
C LEU A 66 0.44 -13.93 11.65
N PHE A 67 0.87 -13.60 10.45
CA PHE A 67 0.33 -14.13 9.19
C PHE A 67 1.11 -15.32 8.61
N GLY A 68 2.04 -15.90 9.38
CA GLY A 68 2.83 -17.07 8.97
C GLY A 68 3.65 -16.82 7.69
N GLY A 69 4.14 -15.60 7.48
CA GLY A 69 4.92 -15.21 6.31
C GLY A 69 4.14 -15.20 5.00
N GLN A 70 2.81 -15.14 5.05
CA GLN A 70 1.95 -15.19 3.86
C GLN A 70 1.02 -13.98 3.78
N CYS A 71 0.79 -13.49 2.57
CA CYS A 71 -0.21 -12.45 2.32
C CYS A 71 -1.59 -12.87 2.86
N ALA A 72 -2.21 -12.01 3.65
CA ALA A 72 -3.52 -12.24 4.28
C ALA A 72 -4.65 -12.53 3.27
N VAL A 73 -4.48 -12.15 2.01
CA VAL A 73 -5.46 -12.32 0.92
C VAL A 73 -5.03 -13.41 -0.05
N SER A 74 -3.87 -13.23 -0.72
CA SER A 74 -3.44 -14.12 -1.80
C SER A 74 -2.73 -15.39 -1.32
N GLY A 75 -2.24 -15.42 -0.09
CA GLY A 75 -1.39 -16.51 0.40
C GLY A 75 0.02 -16.50 -0.18
N LEU A 76 0.42 -15.46 -0.92
CA LEU A 76 1.77 -15.31 -1.44
C LEU A 76 2.77 -15.33 -0.29
N GLY A 77 3.76 -16.24 -0.36
CA GLY A 77 4.80 -16.42 0.68
C GLY A 77 6.16 -15.84 0.31
N LEU A 78 6.27 -15.07 -0.80
CA LEU A 78 7.54 -14.44 -1.19
C LEU A 78 7.77 -13.19 -0.34
N SER A 79 8.63 -13.29 0.67
CA SER A 79 8.88 -12.23 1.66
C SER A 79 9.22 -10.87 1.01
N ALA A 80 10.03 -10.86 -0.06
CA ALA A 80 10.41 -9.65 -0.79
C ALA A 80 9.21 -8.89 -1.39
N ALA A 81 8.11 -9.59 -1.69
CA ALA A 81 6.89 -9.01 -2.26
C ALA A 81 5.83 -8.69 -1.20
N LEU A 82 6.10 -8.95 0.09
CA LEU A 82 5.16 -8.68 1.18
C LEU A 82 5.42 -7.31 1.80
N ARG A 83 4.35 -6.67 2.25
CA ARG A 83 4.35 -5.38 2.95
C ARG A 83 3.52 -5.47 4.22
N ALA A 84 3.98 -4.78 5.26
CA ALA A 84 3.27 -4.58 6.52
C ALA A 84 2.40 -3.33 6.40
N SER A 85 1.12 -3.53 6.08
CA SER A 85 0.16 -2.47 5.76
C SER A 85 -0.62 -2.06 7.00
N HIS A 86 -0.61 -0.78 7.37
CA HIS A 86 -1.39 -0.28 8.51
C HIS A 86 -2.87 -0.11 8.15
N SER A 87 -3.77 -0.57 9.03
CA SER A 87 -5.21 -0.29 8.93
C SER A 87 -5.55 1.13 9.38
N LEU A 88 -5.06 1.55 10.54
CA LEU A 88 -5.01 2.96 10.93
C LEU A 88 -3.66 3.53 10.50
N ALA A 89 -3.65 4.40 9.50
CA ALA A 89 -2.43 4.95 8.93
C ALA A 89 -1.50 5.54 10.00
N TRP A 90 -0.19 5.31 9.87
CA TRP A 90 0.85 5.74 10.82
C TRP A 90 0.68 7.18 11.33
N GLY A 91 0.40 8.11 10.43
CA GLY A 91 0.20 9.53 10.75
C GLY A 91 -1.08 9.85 11.50
N ARG A 92 -1.99 8.88 11.64
CA ARG A 92 -3.25 9.01 12.36
C ARG A 92 -3.25 8.31 13.72
N CYS A 93 -2.22 7.49 13.99
CA CYS A 93 -2.03 6.88 15.29
C CYS A 93 -1.73 7.96 16.33
N GLU A 94 -2.46 7.94 17.42
CA GLU A 94 -2.31 8.89 18.52
C GLU A 94 -1.12 8.53 19.42
N THR A 95 -0.82 7.23 19.56
CA THR A 95 0.25 6.72 20.41
C THR A 95 1.25 5.87 19.65
N ASP A 96 2.46 5.70 20.20
CA ASP A 96 3.49 4.84 19.64
C ASP A 96 3.08 3.35 19.71
N GLU A 97 2.30 2.96 20.72
CA GLU A 97 1.75 1.61 20.85
C GLU A 97 0.85 1.27 19.68
N GLN A 98 -0.05 2.17 19.26
CA GLN A 98 -0.90 1.98 18.09
C GLN A 98 -0.09 1.80 16.80
N ARG A 99 1.07 2.47 16.70
CA ARG A 99 1.95 2.40 15.52
C ARG A 99 2.63 1.06 15.36
N ILE A 100 2.88 0.37 16.47
CA ILE A 100 3.60 -0.92 16.48
C ILE A 100 2.69 -2.10 16.84
N ASP A 101 1.40 -1.87 17.07
CA ASP A 101 0.43 -2.92 17.36
C ASP A 101 0.23 -3.80 16.13
N GLU A 102 0.54 -5.11 16.25
CA GLU A 102 0.35 -6.08 15.18
C GLU A 102 -1.11 -6.25 14.75
N ASN A 103 -2.07 -5.88 15.62
CA ASN A 103 -3.50 -5.86 15.27
C ASN A 103 -3.85 -4.67 14.36
N ASN A 104 -3.03 -3.61 14.35
CA ASN A 104 -3.21 -2.45 13.49
C ASN A 104 -2.70 -2.72 12.07
N GLY A 105 -2.80 -3.92 11.55
CA GLY A 105 -2.33 -4.14 10.19
C GLY A 105 -2.60 -5.50 9.60
N LEU A 106 -2.25 -5.57 8.32
CA LEU A 106 -2.34 -6.75 7.49
C LEU A 106 -1.01 -6.98 6.78
N LEU A 107 -0.61 -8.24 6.62
CA LEU A 107 0.50 -8.59 5.74
C LEU A 107 -0.05 -8.77 4.32
N LEU A 108 0.27 -7.87 3.43
CA LEU A 108 -0.25 -7.84 2.06
C LEU A 108 0.85 -8.00 1.01
N SER A 109 0.51 -8.49 -0.18
CA SER A 109 1.39 -8.35 -1.34
C SER A 109 1.46 -6.87 -1.76
N ALA A 110 2.58 -6.45 -2.36
CA ALA A 110 2.86 -5.05 -2.65
C ALA A 110 1.78 -4.34 -3.50
N ASN A 111 1.14 -5.06 -4.42
CA ASN A 111 0.02 -4.54 -5.21
C ASN A 111 -1.25 -4.33 -4.36
N LEU A 112 -1.55 -5.26 -3.45
CA LEU A 112 -2.70 -5.13 -2.54
C LEU A 112 -2.46 -4.06 -1.48
N ASP A 113 -1.24 -3.98 -0.93
CA ASP A 113 -0.79 -2.91 -0.06
C ASP A 113 -1.02 -1.52 -0.69
N ALA A 114 -0.58 -1.35 -1.95
CA ALA A 114 -0.77 -0.10 -2.68
C ALA A 114 -2.25 0.30 -2.87
N LEU A 115 -3.16 -0.66 -2.98
CA LEU A 115 -4.61 -0.39 -3.04
C LEU A 115 -5.18 -0.10 -1.65
N TYR A 116 -4.73 -0.83 -0.64
CA TYR A 116 -5.19 -0.69 0.74
C TYR A 116 -4.79 0.65 1.32
N ASP A 117 -3.53 1.04 1.22
CA ASP A 117 -3.02 2.34 1.67
C ASP A 117 -3.72 3.54 1.04
N ARG A 118 -4.23 3.36 -0.17
CA ARG A 118 -4.98 4.40 -0.88
C ARG A 118 -6.48 4.34 -0.67
N TYR A 119 -6.94 3.46 0.23
CA TYR A 119 -8.37 3.25 0.47
C TYR A 119 -9.13 2.93 -0.82
N LEU A 120 -8.54 2.10 -1.70
CA LEU A 120 -9.18 1.57 -2.89
C LEU A 120 -9.79 0.19 -2.63
N ILE A 121 -9.28 -0.53 -1.65
CA ILE A 121 -9.90 -1.72 -1.07
C ILE A 121 -10.00 -1.55 0.44
N LEU A 122 -11.01 -2.18 1.02
CA LEU A 122 -11.11 -2.36 2.47
C LEU A 122 -11.50 -3.80 2.78
N TYR A 123 -11.16 -4.25 3.98
CA TYR A 123 -11.62 -5.54 4.51
C TYR A 123 -12.52 -5.29 5.72
N THR A 124 -13.67 -5.96 5.73
CA THR A 124 -14.63 -5.86 6.83
C THR A 124 -14.18 -6.68 8.04
N PRO A 125 -14.76 -6.49 9.23
CA PRO A 125 -14.54 -7.36 10.37
C PRO A 125 -14.84 -8.85 10.11
N SER A 126 -15.67 -9.18 9.12
CA SER A 126 -15.91 -10.57 8.67
C SER A 126 -14.87 -11.07 7.65
N GLY A 127 -13.89 -10.24 7.28
CA GLY A 127 -12.89 -10.57 6.27
C GLY A 127 -13.32 -10.38 4.81
N ALA A 128 -14.56 -9.95 4.56
CA ALA A 128 -15.02 -9.67 3.20
C ALA A 128 -14.33 -8.40 2.64
N ALA A 129 -14.01 -8.41 1.33
CA ALA A 129 -13.46 -7.24 0.66
C ALA A 129 -14.58 -6.34 0.13
N LEU A 130 -14.41 -5.03 0.27
CA LEU A 130 -15.17 -4.02 -0.42
C LEU A 130 -14.22 -3.18 -1.29
N LEU A 131 -14.66 -2.88 -2.50
CA LEU A 131 -13.85 -2.26 -3.53
C LEU A 131 -14.35 -0.85 -3.84
N SER A 132 -13.43 0.06 -4.10
CA SER A 132 -13.72 1.38 -4.62
C SER A 132 -14.37 1.29 -6.01
N GLU A 133 -15.37 2.13 -6.28
CA GLU A 133 -15.95 2.29 -7.61
C GLU A 133 -14.93 2.80 -8.66
N SER A 134 -13.76 3.24 -8.23
CA SER A 134 -12.66 3.67 -9.10
C SER A 134 -11.86 2.50 -9.70
N LEU A 135 -12.05 1.28 -9.20
CA LEU A 135 -11.35 0.09 -9.70
C LEU A 135 -12.20 -0.60 -10.76
N SER A 136 -11.63 -0.80 -11.93
CA SER A 136 -12.26 -1.62 -12.98
C SER A 136 -12.01 -3.11 -12.72
N ALA A 137 -12.92 -3.97 -13.20
CA ALA A 137 -12.73 -5.42 -13.18
C ALA A 137 -11.44 -5.84 -13.89
N GLN A 138 -11.05 -5.11 -14.94
CA GLN A 138 -9.81 -5.36 -15.69
C GLN A 138 -8.57 -5.07 -14.85
N ASP A 139 -8.57 -3.98 -14.07
CA ASP A 139 -7.45 -3.64 -13.19
C ASP A 139 -7.31 -4.67 -12.07
N LEU A 140 -8.43 -5.05 -11.45
CA LEU A 140 -8.46 -6.09 -10.42
C LEU A 140 -7.89 -7.42 -10.90
N ASN A 141 -8.24 -7.83 -12.12
CA ASN A 141 -7.72 -9.05 -12.74
C ASN A 141 -6.20 -8.96 -12.97
N LYS A 142 -5.71 -7.83 -13.53
CA LYS A 142 -4.28 -7.60 -13.76
C LYS A 142 -3.47 -7.55 -12.46
N LEU A 143 -4.06 -7.06 -11.38
CA LEU A 143 -3.45 -6.99 -10.05
C LEU A 143 -3.49 -8.32 -9.30
N GLY A 144 -4.16 -9.34 -9.86
CA GLY A 144 -4.32 -10.65 -9.21
C GLY A 144 -5.18 -10.57 -7.94
N PHE A 145 -6.19 -9.69 -7.92
CA PHE A 145 -7.11 -9.59 -6.79
C PHE A 145 -8.02 -10.82 -6.75
N ILE A 146 -8.08 -11.49 -5.60
CA ILE A 146 -8.79 -12.77 -5.42
C ILE A 146 -9.89 -12.73 -4.34
N GLY A 147 -10.18 -11.57 -3.74
CA GLY A 147 -11.28 -11.42 -2.79
C GLY A 147 -10.86 -11.04 -1.38
N GLY A 148 -11.55 -11.59 -0.37
CA GLY A 148 -11.40 -11.22 1.03
C GLY A 148 -10.18 -11.83 1.74
N LEU A 149 -10.11 -11.61 3.04
CA LEU A 149 -9.07 -12.18 3.91
C LEU A 149 -9.24 -13.70 4.01
N ARG A 150 -8.13 -14.41 4.04
CA ARG A 150 -8.08 -15.89 4.18
C ARG A 150 -8.44 -16.36 5.58
N VAL A 151 -8.30 -15.50 6.57
CA VAL A 151 -8.58 -15.78 7.98
C VAL A 151 -9.49 -14.68 8.51
N THR A 152 -10.46 -15.05 9.30
CA THR A 152 -11.35 -14.09 9.98
C THR A 152 -10.53 -13.23 10.96
N PRO A 153 -10.64 -11.90 10.89
CA PRO A 153 -9.97 -11.01 11.82
C PRO A 153 -10.35 -11.25 13.28
N THR A 154 -9.41 -11.04 14.17
CA THR A 154 -9.71 -11.00 15.62
C THR A 154 -10.53 -9.77 15.98
N ALA A 155 -11.10 -9.73 17.19
CA ALA A 155 -11.82 -8.54 17.67
C ALA A 155 -10.93 -7.28 17.66
N ALA A 156 -9.66 -7.40 18.07
CA ALA A 156 -8.72 -6.29 18.08
C ALA A 156 -8.38 -5.80 16.65
N GLN A 157 -8.19 -6.72 15.70
CA GLN A 157 -8.01 -6.36 14.29
C GLN A 157 -9.27 -5.69 13.71
N ALA A 158 -10.46 -6.18 14.09
CA ALA A 158 -11.74 -5.65 13.61
C ALA A 158 -11.93 -4.16 13.98
N GLU A 159 -11.45 -3.72 15.15
CA GLU A 159 -11.50 -2.31 15.55
C GLU A 159 -10.68 -1.44 14.59
N TYR A 160 -9.45 -1.84 14.24
CA TYR A 160 -8.62 -1.12 13.29
C TYR A 160 -9.17 -1.18 11.85
N LEU A 161 -9.75 -2.30 11.44
CA LEU A 161 -10.43 -2.41 10.15
C LEU A 161 -11.64 -1.47 10.05
N GLU A 162 -12.35 -1.25 11.17
CA GLU A 162 -13.44 -0.28 11.22
C GLU A 162 -12.92 1.17 11.11
N MET A 163 -11.77 1.48 11.69
CA MET A 163 -11.12 2.78 11.49
C MET A 163 -10.72 2.99 10.04
N HIS A 164 -10.15 1.96 9.39
CA HIS A 164 -9.84 1.98 7.95
C HIS A 164 -11.11 2.17 7.10
N ARG A 165 -12.22 1.51 7.46
CA ARG A 165 -13.50 1.66 6.77
C ARG A 165 -14.02 3.09 6.76
N ARG A 166 -13.90 3.80 7.89
CA ARG A 166 -14.34 5.22 7.98
C ARG A 166 -13.58 6.08 6.98
N GLU A 167 -12.27 5.86 6.84
CA GLU A 167 -11.47 6.58 5.87
C GLU A 167 -11.78 6.17 4.42
N PHE A 168 -12.00 4.89 4.17
CA PHE A 168 -12.44 4.41 2.87
C PHE A 168 -13.73 5.12 2.42
N VAL A 169 -14.75 5.17 3.28
CA VAL A 169 -16.02 5.85 2.97
C VAL A 169 -15.78 7.34 2.68
N ARG A 170 -14.99 8.02 3.50
CA ARG A 170 -14.63 9.42 3.29
C ARG A 170 -13.92 9.63 1.94
N MET A 171 -12.99 8.75 1.59
CA MET A 171 -12.25 8.84 0.33
C MET A 171 -13.13 8.54 -0.89
N GLU A 172 -14.08 7.61 -0.78
CA GLU A 172 -15.05 7.33 -1.85
C GLU A 172 -15.94 8.55 -2.12
N GLU A 173 -16.40 9.22 -1.08
CA GLU A 173 -17.20 10.44 -1.23
C GLU A 173 -16.40 11.55 -1.94
N LEU A 174 -15.15 11.77 -1.55
CA LEU A 174 -14.26 12.73 -2.23
C LEU A 174 -14.02 12.37 -3.71
N ARG A 175 -13.89 11.08 -4.03
CA ARG A 175 -13.73 10.62 -5.41
C ARG A 175 -15.00 10.85 -6.22
N LYS A 176 -16.18 10.61 -5.64
CA LYS A 176 -17.48 10.90 -6.27
C LYS A 176 -17.64 12.38 -6.57
N GLN A 177 -17.36 13.25 -5.61
CA GLN A 177 -17.42 14.70 -5.78
C GLN A 177 -16.48 15.18 -6.89
N LYS A 178 -15.26 14.67 -6.92
CA LYS A 178 -14.27 15.02 -7.96
C LYS A 178 -14.72 14.57 -9.35
N ARG A 179 -15.31 13.38 -9.48
CA ARG A 179 -15.87 12.90 -10.76
C ARG A 179 -17.03 13.75 -11.21
N ALA A 180 -17.95 14.10 -10.30
CA ALA A 180 -19.09 14.98 -10.59
C ALA A 180 -18.64 16.38 -11.00
N GLY A 181 -17.65 16.97 -10.33
CA GLY A 181 -17.08 18.27 -10.68
C GLY A 181 -16.38 18.29 -12.05
N VAL A 182 -15.68 17.24 -12.42
CA VAL A 182 -15.06 17.09 -13.74
C VAL A 182 -16.15 16.99 -14.82
N ASN A 183 -17.20 16.22 -14.60
CA ASN A 183 -18.31 16.11 -15.56
C ASN A 183 -19.03 17.45 -15.74
N ALA A 184 -19.20 18.24 -14.69
CA ALA A 184 -19.79 19.58 -14.78
C ALA A 184 -18.94 20.57 -15.61
N VAL A 185 -17.62 20.42 -15.61
CA VAL A 185 -16.72 21.27 -16.42
C VAL A 185 -16.73 20.88 -17.91
N PHE A 186 -16.99 19.61 -18.22
CA PHE A 186 -17.09 19.15 -19.61
C PHE A 186 -18.50 19.36 -20.23
N ASP A 187 -19.53 19.60 -19.40
CA ASP A 187 -20.88 19.82 -19.87
C ASP A 187 -21.18 21.32 -20.15
N VAL A 188 -20.24 22.23 -19.86
CA VAL A 188 -20.31 23.65 -20.17
C VAL A 188 -19.63 23.91 -21.51
N GLY A 189 -20.26 23.54 -22.62
CA GLY A 189 -19.77 24.01 -23.91
C GLY A 189 -20.04 23.15 -25.11
N ASN A 190 -21.31 22.91 -25.41
CA ASN A 190 -21.69 22.79 -26.81
C ASN A 190 -22.24 24.17 -27.24
N PRO A 191 -21.47 24.98 -28.01
CA PRO A 191 -22.03 26.24 -28.52
C PRO A 191 -23.13 25.85 -29.48
N VAL A 192 -24.34 26.24 -29.09
CA VAL A 192 -25.49 26.27 -30.01
C VAL A 192 -25.03 27.13 -31.19
N THR A 193 -24.83 26.52 -32.35
CA THR A 193 -24.67 27.22 -33.61
C THR A 193 -26.00 27.90 -33.94
N GLU A 194 -26.14 29.13 -33.50
CA GLU A 194 -27.16 30.03 -34.03
C GLU A 194 -26.83 30.31 -35.51
N GLU A 195 -27.58 29.71 -36.40
CA GLU A 195 -27.62 30.08 -37.81
C GLU A 195 -28.14 31.50 -37.93
N LEU A 196 -27.26 32.44 -38.29
CA LEU A 196 -27.61 33.79 -38.68
C LEU A 196 -28.40 33.73 -39.99
N PRO A 197 -29.60 34.31 -40.10
CA PRO A 197 -30.34 34.35 -41.35
C PRO A 197 -29.70 35.30 -42.33
N LEU A 198 -29.31 34.80 -43.50
CA LEU A 198 -28.90 35.58 -44.65
C LEU A 198 -30.02 36.52 -45.07
N LYS A 199 -29.85 37.84 -44.85
CA LYS A 199 -30.70 38.85 -45.49
C LYS A 199 -30.29 39.00 -46.95
N ARG A 200 -31.29 38.89 -47.82
CA ARG A 200 -31.21 39.28 -49.24
C ARG A 200 -31.09 40.81 -49.41
#